data_3424d348978a3499424e55884ec4e0a0
#
_entry.id   3424d348978a3499424e55884ec4e0a0
#
_cell.length_a   1.000
_cell.length_b   1.000
_cell.length_c   1.000
_cell.angle_alpha   90.00
_cell.angle_beta   90.00
_cell.angle_gamma   90.00
#
_symmetry.space_group_name_H-M   'P 1'
#
loop_
_entity.id
_entity.type
_entity.pdbx_description
1 polymer ?
#
loop_
_entity_poly.entity_id
_entity_poly.type
_entity_poly.pdbx_seq_one_letter_code
_entity_poly.pdbx_strand_id
1 'polypeptide(L)'
;STAVGMALGAKLGGKSFRVYTALGDGEIQEGQVWEAAMFAAAKGLDNLTAVIDNNNLQIDGSVAEVNSPYPIPEKFRAFGWNVIEICAHSFDEIDAAFKAASEFKGKPTAIIAKSIKGKGVSFMEDQCSWHGTAPNSEQYEQAMAELQAALAELEA
;
A
#
# COMPACT_ATOMS: atom_id res chain seq x y z
N SER A 1 -12.52 6.01 4.01
CA SER A 1 -13.56 6.36 5.01
C SER A 1 -14.05 5.14 5.78
N THR A 2 -14.40 4.03 5.14
CA THR A 2 -14.92 2.82 5.81
C THR A 2 -13.97 2.28 6.88
N ALA A 3 -12.69 2.12 6.57
CA ALA A 3 -11.67 1.66 7.52
C ALA A 3 -11.57 2.55 8.77
N VAL A 4 -11.69 3.86 8.60
CA VAL A 4 -11.71 4.84 9.71
C VAL A 4 -12.93 4.63 10.59
N GLY A 5 -14.12 4.42 10.00
CA GLY A 5 -15.35 4.11 10.73
C GLY A 5 -15.24 2.81 11.53
N MET A 6 -14.65 1.76 10.94
CA MET A 6 -14.40 0.48 11.61
C MET A 6 -13.43 0.63 12.79
N ALA A 7 -12.32 1.36 12.60
CA ALA A 7 -11.32 1.58 13.65
C ALA A 7 -11.89 2.40 14.81
N LEU A 8 -12.66 3.44 14.51
CA LEU A 8 -13.37 4.23 15.52
C LEU A 8 -14.41 3.39 16.29
N GLY A 9 -15.22 2.62 15.56
CA GLY A 9 -16.22 1.71 16.14
C GLY A 9 -15.60 0.69 17.10
N ALA A 10 -14.42 0.15 16.75
CA ALA A 10 -13.66 -0.74 17.64
C ALA A 10 -13.32 -0.04 18.97
N LYS A 11 -12.74 1.18 18.88
CA LYS A 11 -12.37 1.95 20.08
C LYS A 11 -13.59 2.30 20.95
N LEU A 12 -14.67 2.79 20.33
CA LEU A 12 -15.90 3.14 21.07
C LEU A 12 -16.56 1.92 21.72
N GLY A 13 -16.50 0.76 21.06
CA GLY A 13 -17.03 -0.51 21.56
C GLY A 13 -16.08 -1.28 22.50
N GLY A 14 -14.91 -0.71 22.87
CA GLY A 14 -13.92 -1.37 23.73
C GLY A 14 -13.34 -2.65 23.11
N LYS A 15 -13.28 -2.74 21.77
CA LYS A 15 -12.74 -3.89 21.05
C LYS A 15 -11.25 -3.71 20.76
N SER A 16 -10.52 -4.83 20.72
CA SER A 16 -9.05 -4.86 20.56
C SER A 16 -8.59 -5.10 19.14
N PHE A 17 -9.50 -5.29 18.16
CA PHE A 17 -9.10 -5.56 16.79
C PHE A 17 -8.47 -4.34 16.11
N ARG A 18 -7.59 -4.61 15.18
CA ARG A 18 -6.94 -3.64 14.32
C ARG A 18 -7.59 -3.64 12.94
N VAL A 19 -7.50 -2.51 12.26
CA VAL A 19 -8.00 -2.32 10.89
C VAL A 19 -6.82 -2.02 9.98
N TYR A 20 -6.76 -2.73 8.87
CA TYR A 20 -5.77 -2.52 7.82
C TYR A 20 -6.51 -2.15 6.54
N THR A 21 -5.97 -1.20 5.79
CA THR A 21 -6.48 -0.82 4.47
C THR A 21 -5.32 -0.69 3.50
N ALA A 22 -5.47 -1.25 2.29
CA ALA A 22 -4.53 -1.04 1.20
C ALA A 22 -5.11 0.01 0.25
N LEU A 23 -4.26 0.93 -0.20
CA LEU A 23 -4.58 2.03 -1.11
C LEU A 23 -3.49 2.12 -2.17
N GLY A 24 -3.86 2.30 -3.44
CA GLY A 24 -2.90 2.66 -4.48
C GLY A 24 -2.48 4.12 -4.39
N ASP A 25 -1.29 4.45 -4.89
CA ASP A 25 -0.82 5.83 -4.94
C ASP A 25 -1.65 6.71 -5.89
N GLY A 26 -2.22 6.14 -6.96
CA GLY A 26 -3.23 6.82 -7.76
C GLY A 26 -4.57 6.98 -7.03
N GLU A 27 -4.98 6.00 -6.21
CA GLU A 27 -6.21 6.04 -5.43
C GLU A 27 -6.20 7.16 -4.38
N ILE A 28 -5.06 7.46 -3.79
CA ILE A 28 -4.97 8.55 -2.80
C ILE A 28 -5.08 9.96 -3.40
N GLN A 29 -5.25 10.11 -4.71
CA GLN A 29 -5.65 11.38 -5.32
C GLN A 29 -7.08 11.78 -4.92
N GLU A 30 -7.90 10.81 -4.49
CA GLU A 30 -9.27 11.04 -4.01
C GLU A 30 -9.30 11.88 -2.73
N GLY A 31 -10.07 12.99 -2.74
CA GLY A 31 -10.15 13.91 -1.60
C GLY A 31 -10.62 13.24 -0.30
N GLN A 32 -11.53 12.27 -0.39
CA GLN A 32 -12.03 11.53 0.78
C GLN A 32 -10.93 10.76 1.54
N VAL A 33 -9.81 10.41 0.89
CA VAL A 33 -8.67 9.76 1.56
C VAL A 33 -8.02 10.73 2.54
N TRP A 34 -7.83 11.97 2.12
CA TRP A 34 -7.23 13.02 2.95
C TRP A 34 -8.16 13.51 4.07
N GLU A 35 -9.46 13.59 3.79
CA GLU A 35 -10.47 13.85 4.84
C GLU A 35 -10.45 12.75 5.90
N ALA A 36 -10.41 11.48 5.49
CA ALA A 36 -10.31 10.34 6.39
C ALA A 36 -8.98 10.33 7.16
N ALA A 37 -7.87 10.69 6.50
CA ALA A 37 -6.55 10.77 7.13
C ALA A 37 -6.52 11.82 8.24
N MET A 38 -7.06 13.01 7.99
CA MET A 38 -7.15 14.09 8.97
C MET A 38 -8.01 13.65 10.17
N PHE A 39 -9.16 13.05 9.93
CA PHE A 39 -10.06 12.58 10.99
C PHE A 39 -9.42 11.46 11.81
N ALA A 40 -8.76 10.49 11.18
CA ALA A 40 -8.11 9.38 11.86
C ALA A 40 -7.03 9.85 12.84
N ALA A 41 -6.21 10.83 12.43
CA ALA A 41 -5.21 11.45 13.29
C ALA A 41 -5.85 12.22 14.45
N ALA A 42 -6.89 13.04 14.18
CA ALA A 42 -7.60 13.80 15.20
C ALA A 42 -8.26 12.90 16.26
N LYS A 43 -8.65 11.68 15.89
CA LYS A 43 -9.24 10.69 16.81
C LYS A 43 -8.21 9.72 17.41
N GLY A 44 -6.92 9.86 17.08
CA GLY A 44 -5.87 9.00 17.61
C GLY A 44 -6.11 7.52 17.32
N LEU A 45 -6.52 7.17 16.08
CA LEU A 45 -6.88 5.80 15.71
C LEU A 45 -5.63 4.93 15.52
N ASP A 46 -4.94 4.63 16.60
CA ASP A 46 -3.71 3.80 16.60
C ASP A 46 -3.95 2.32 16.28
N ASN A 47 -5.20 1.92 16.16
CA ASN A 47 -5.63 0.63 15.66
C ASN A 47 -5.89 0.62 14.14
N LEU A 48 -5.58 1.72 13.43
CA LEU A 48 -5.69 1.84 11.97
C LEU A 48 -4.29 1.89 11.35
N THR A 49 -4.06 1.02 10.36
CA THR A 49 -2.86 1.03 9.50
C THR A 49 -3.29 1.11 8.04
N ALA A 50 -2.78 2.11 7.32
CA ALA A 50 -2.94 2.22 5.87
C ALA A 50 -1.62 1.80 5.19
N VAL A 51 -1.70 0.89 4.23
CA VAL A 51 -0.59 0.51 3.36
C VAL A 51 -0.80 1.21 2.02
N ILE A 52 0.17 2.00 1.58
CA ILE A 52 0.13 2.68 0.31
C ILE A 52 1.02 1.91 -0.67
N ASP A 53 0.41 1.25 -1.65
CA ASP A 53 1.15 0.64 -2.76
C ASP A 53 1.67 1.75 -3.68
N ASN A 54 2.94 2.10 -3.47
CA ASN A 54 3.58 3.22 -4.16
C ASN A 54 4.43 2.71 -5.34
N ASN A 55 3.75 2.39 -6.43
CA ASN A 55 4.34 1.91 -7.68
C ASN A 55 4.44 2.99 -8.78
N ASN A 56 3.96 4.20 -8.52
CA ASN A 56 3.92 5.33 -9.45
C ASN A 56 3.10 5.09 -10.73
N LEU A 57 2.22 4.10 -10.77
CA LEU A 57 1.41 3.78 -11.95
C LEU A 57 -0.08 3.75 -11.64
N GLN A 58 -0.86 4.31 -12.55
CA GLN A 58 -2.31 4.24 -12.58
C GLN A 58 -2.79 3.94 -14.01
N ILE A 59 -4.10 3.86 -14.22
CA ILE A 59 -4.70 3.47 -15.51
C ILE A 59 -4.17 4.31 -16.68
N ASP A 60 -4.06 5.62 -16.51
CA ASP A 60 -3.77 6.60 -17.57
C ASP A 60 -2.28 6.94 -17.72
N GLY A 61 -1.39 6.34 -16.91
CA GLY A 61 0.04 6.63 -16.98
C GLY A 61 0.73 6.66 -15.62
N SER A 62 1.84 7.36 -15.53
CA SER A 62 2.48 7.54 -14.23
C SER A 62 1.68 8.49 -13.34
N VAL A 63 1.58 8.14 -12.06
CA VAL A 63 0.87 8.95 -11.07
C VAL A 63 1.47 10.36 -10.96
N ALA A 64 2.79 10.47 -11.14
CA ALA A 64 3.48 11.74 -11.09
C ALA A 64 3.08 12.69 -12.25
N GLU A 65 2.79 12.14 -13.44
CA GLU A 65 2.41 12.93 -14.62
C GLU A 65 0.91 13.25 -14.66
N VAL A 66 0.06 12.32 -14.23
CA VAL A 66 -1.39 12.49 -14.30
C VAL A 66 -1.89 13.49 -13.24
N ASN A 67 -1.62 13.23 -11.97
CA ASN A 67 -1.98 14.13 -10.87
C ASN A 67 -1.15 13.76 -9.63
N SER A 68 0.04 14.34 -9.49
CA SER A 68 1.03 13.93 -8.51
C SER A 68 0.56 14.07 -7.05
N PRO A 69 0.41 12.96 -6.29
CA PRO A 69 0.17 13.01 -4.86
C PRO A 69 1.46 13.22 -4.05
N TYR A 70 2.62 13.28 -4.71
CA TYR A 70 3.92 13.41 -4.04
C TYR A 70 4.12 14.79 -3.40
N PRO A 71 4.91 14.90 -2.32
CA PRO A 71 5.53 13.80 -1.61
C PRO A 71 4.51 13.11 -0.66
N ILE A 72 4.31 11.80 -0.80
CA ILE A 72 3.29 11.04 -0.04
C ILE A 72 3.63 10.94 1.45
N PRO A 73 4.88 10.52 1.85
CA PRO A 73 5.25 10.37 3.25
C PRO A 73 5.05 11.65 4.05
N GLU A 74 5.49 12.78 3.50
CA GLU A 74 5.42 14.10 4.15
C GLU A 74 3.98 14.56 4.36
N LYS A 75 3.09 14.27 3.40
CA LYS A 75 1.66 14.57 3.53
C LYS A 75 1.03 13.81 4.70
N PHE A 76 1.27 12.50 4.82
CA PHE A 76 0.78 11.72 5.96
C PHE A 76 1.39 12.20 7.28
N ARG A 77 2.70 12.54 7.30
CA ARG A 77 3.33 13.14 8.49
C ARG A 77 2.68 14.46 8.88
N ALA A 78 2.38 15.33 7.89
CA ALA A 78 1.72 16.62 8.12
C ALA A 78 0.28 16.44 8.66
N PHE A 79 -0.43 15.39 8.28
CA PHE A 79 -1.71 15.00 8.87
C PHE A 79 -1.59 14.37 10.26
N GLY A 80 -0.38 14.17 10.80
CA GLY A 80 -0.15 13.65 12.14
C GLY A 80 -0.08 12.14 12.26
N TRP A 81 0.13 11.43 11.14
CA TRP A 81 0.33 9.99 11.13
C TRP A 81 1.77 9.58 11.51
N ASN A 82 1.92 8.41 12.10
CA ASN A 82 3.18 7.68 12.07
C ASN A 82 3.43 7.14 10.66
N VAL A 83 4.64 7.33 10.10
CA VAL A 83 4.95 6.95 8.72
C VAL A 83 6.16 6.04 8.68
N ILE A 84 6.01 4.88 8.04
CA ILE A 84 7.06 3.89 7.82
C ILE A 84 7.21 3.71 6.30
N GLU A 85 8.42 3.80 5.79
CA GLU A 85 8.74 3.60 4.37
C GLU A 85 9.47 2.27 4.22
N ILE A 86 9.02 1.43 3.26
CA ILE A 86 9.56 0.09 3.03
C ILE A 86 9.69 -0.23 1.55
N CYS A 87 10.54 -1.21 1.23
CA CYS A 87 10.47 -1.95 -0.02
C CYS A 87 9.36 -3.01 0.07
N ALA A 88 8.35 -2.91 -0.82
CA ALA A 88 7.23 -3.85 -0.86
C ALA A 88 7.61 -5.27 -1.30
N HIS A 89 8.86 -5.46 -1.74
CA HIS A 89 9.38 -6.77 -2.18
C HIS A 89 10.35 -7.40 -1.15
N SER A 90 10.48 -6.79 0.03
CA SER A 90 11.27 -7.32 1.16
C SER A 90 10.33 -7.81 2.26
N PHE A 91 10.23 -9.12 2.42
CA PHE A 91 9.40 -9.72 3.48
C PHE A 91 9.85 -9.31 4.88
N ASP A 92 11.16 -9.14 5.10
CA ASP A 92 11.71 -8.70 6.38
C ASP A 92 11.26 -7.27 6.71
N GLU A 93 11.28 -6.35 5.72
CA GLU A 93 10.81 -4.99 5.91
C GLU A 93 9.29 -4.93 6.13
N ILE A 94 8.54 -5.77 5.41
CA ILE A 94 7.08 -5.88 5.58
C ILE A 94 6.75 -6.33 7.00
N ASP A 95 7.34 -7.42 7.47
CA ASP A 95 7.09 -7.95 8.83
C ASP A 95 7.45 -6.92 9.90
N ALA A 96 8.63 -6.32 9.79
CA ALA A 96 9.09 -5.28 10.72
C ALA A 96 8.14 -4.07 10.74
N ALA A 97 7.64 -3.63 9.57
CA ALA A 97 6.72 -2.50 9.47
C ALA A 97 5.36 -2.79 10.12
N PHE A 98 4.77 -3.96 9.87
CA PHE A 98 3.51 -4.36 10.48
C PHE A 98 3.64 -4.53 12.00
N LYS A 99 4.75 -5.09 12.47
CA LYS A 99 5.05 -5.20 13.89
C LYS A 99 5.15 -3.81 14.52
N ALA A 100 5.98 -2.92 13.97
CA ALA A 100 6.13 -1.55 14.46
C ALA A 100 4.79 -0.80 14.47
N ALA A 101 3.99 -0.92 13.40
CA ALA A 101 2.66 -0.33 13.32
C ALA A 101 1.70 -0.85 14.40
N SER A 102 1.82 -2.13 14.78
CA SER A 102 0.97 -2.73 15.82
C SER A 102 1.32 -2.25 17.23
N GLU A 103 2.58 -1.98 17.46
CA GLU A 103 3.12 -1.52 18.75
C GLU A 103 2.97 0.00 18.95
N PHE A 104 2.94 0.77 17.87
CA PHE A 104 2.81 2.23 17.92
C PHE A 104 1.46 2.66 18.48
N LYS A 105 1.46 3.68 19.39
CA LYS A 105 0.25 4.14 20.07
C LYS A 105 0.00 5.63 19.85
N GLY A 106 -1.28 5.99 19.96
CA GLY A 106 -1.75 7.37 19.95
C GLY A 106 -1.97 7.98 18.55
N LYS A 107 -1.49 7.33 17.49
CA LYS A 107 -1.66 7.82 16.10
C LYS A 107 -1.88 6.66 15.15
N PRO A 108 -2.62 6.83 14.03
CA PRO A 108 -2.67 5.87 12.96
C PRO A 108 -1.30 5.75 12.25
N THR A 109 -1.04 4.62 11.60
CA THR A 109 0.22 4.38 10.87
C THR A 109 -0.05 4.29 9.38
N ALA A 110 0.77 4.98 8.57
CA ALA A 110 0.86 4.83 7.12
C ALA A 110 2.17 4.10 6.78
N ILE A 111 2.07 2.96 6.10
CA ILE A 111 3.19 2.23 5.54
C ILE A 111 3.26 2.57 4.06
N ILE A 112 4.30 3.28 3.63
CA ILE A 112 4.53 3.63 2.24
C ILE A 112 5.41 2.54 1.63
N ALA A 113 4.79 1.66 0.88
CA ALA A 113 5.41 0.46 0.33
C ALA A 113 5.84 0.72 -1.11
N LYS A 114 7.12 1.00 -1.34
CA LYS A 114 7.67 1.17 -2.69
C LYS A 114 7.67 -0.17 -3.39
N SER A 115 6.94 -0.24 -4.50
CA SER A 115 6.74 -1.46 -5.27
C SER A 115 7.01 -1.26 -6.76
N ILE A 116 7.19 -2.37 -7.44
CA ILE A 116 7.22 -2.44 -8.91
C ILE A 116 5.97 -3.19 -9.32
N LYS A 117 5.09 -2.53 -10.09
CA LYS A 117 3.90 -3.18 -10.63
C LYS A 117 4.32 -4.36 -11.53
N GLY A 118 3.68 -5.53 -11.34
CA GLY A 118 4.00 -6.73 -12.13
C GLY A 118 5.33 -7.40 -11.77
N LYS A 119 5.92 -7.10 -10.61
CA LYS A 119 7.21 -7.65 -10.16
C LYS A 119 7.30 -9.16 -10.31
N GLY A 120 8.40 -9.62 -10.93
CA GLY A 120 8.69 -11.03 -11.15
C GLY A 120 8.27 -11.55 -12.54
N VAL A 121 7.59 -10.73 -13.35
CA VAL A 121 7.22 -11.07 -14.73
C VAL A 121 7.72 -9.97 -15.66
N SER A 122 8.73 -10.28 -16.47
CA SER A 122 9.54 -9.31 -17.22
C SER A 122 8.71 -8.36 -18.11
N PHE A 123 7.68 -8.86 -18.78
CA PHE A 123 6.83 -8.07 -19.67
C PHE A 123 5.70 -7.30 -18.93
N MET A 124 5.53 -7.53 -17.61
CA MET A 124 4.53 -6.85 -16.77
C MET A 124 5.15 -5.73 -15.92
N GLU A 125 6.45 -5.83 -15.61
CA GLU A 125 7.11 -4.86 -14.73
C GLU A 125 7.01 -3.45 -15.30
N ASP A 126 6.57 -2.52 -14.44
CA ASP A 126 6.40 -1.09 -14.75
C ASP A 126 5.51 -0.76 -15.97
N GLN A 127 4.54 -1.64 -16.28
CA GLN A 127 3.63 -1.44 -17.41
C GLN A 127 2.21 -1.10 -16.94
N CYS A 128 1.73 0.12 -17.25
CA CYS A 128 0.35 0.58 -16.95
C CYS A 128 -0.72 -0.34 -17.57
N SER A 129 -0.46 -0.89 -18.77
CA SER A 129 -1.39 -1.73 -19.52
C SER A 129 -1.88 -2.96 -18.75
N TRP A 130 -1.11 -3.41 -17.75
CA TRP A 130 -1.47 -4.55 -16.89
C TRP A 130 -2.36 -4.17 -15.69
N HIS A 131 -2.83 -2.93 -15.61
CA HIS A 131 -3.70 -2.53 -14.52
C HIS A 131 -5.04 -3.29 -14.49
N GLY A 132 -5.58 -3.64 -15.64
CA GLY A 132 -6.86 -4.33 -15.74
C GLY A 132 -6.91 -5.40 -16.84
N THR A 133 -5.76 -5.92 -17.27
CA THR A 133 -5.66 -6.89 -18.36
C THR A 133 -5.23 -8.25 -17.81
N ALA A 134 -5.93 -9.32 -18.22
CA ALA A 134 -5.51 -10.68 -17.95
C ALA A 134 -4.51 -11.16 -19.04
N PRO A 135 -3.48 -11.96 -18.70
CA PRO A 135 -2.59 -12.53 -19.68
C PRO A 135 -3.34 -13.54 -20.59
N ASN A 136 -2.97 -13.58 -21.86
CA ASN A 136 -3.37 -14.64 -22.76
C ASN A 136 -2.56 -15.93 -22.50
N SER A 137 -2.84 -17.04 -23.21
CA SER A 137 -2.19 -18.32 -22.96
C SER A 137 -0.68 -18.28 -23.14
N GLU A 138 -0.17 -17.60 -24.16
CA GLU A 138 1.26 -17.48 -24.43
C GLU A 138 1.97 -16.66 -23.35
N GLN A 139 1.37 -15.55 -22.95
CA GLN A 139 1.86 -14.70 -21.84
C GLN A 139 1.82 -15.43 -20.50
N TYR A 140 0.78 -16.25 -20.26
CA TYR A 140 0.71 -17.09 -19.07
C TYR A 140 1.86 -18.10 -19.03
N GLU A 141 2.13 -18.81 -20.14
CA GLU A 141 3.22 -19.77 -20.25
C GLU A 141 4.58 -19.11 -19.97
N GLN A 142 4.83 -17.92 -20.55
CA GLN A 142 6.04 -17.16 -20.31
C GLN A 142 6.16 -16.74 -18.82
N ALA A 143 5.11 -16.16 -18.25
CA ALA A 143 5.11 -15.72 -16.86
C ALA A 143 5.37 -16.90 -15.91
N MET A 144 4.75 -18.05 -16.15
CA MET A 144 4.96 -19.24 -15.34
C MET A 144 6.39 -19.78 -15.44
N ALA A 145 7.00 -19.73 -16.63
CA ALA A 145 8.40 -20.13 -16.81
C ALA A 145 9.36 -19.22 -16.02
N GLU A 146 9.15 -17.88 -16.06
CA GLU A 146 9.96 -16.92 -15.32
C GLU A 146 9.82 -17.12 -13.80
N LEU A 147 8.60 -17.30 -13.30
CA LEU A 147 8.35 -17.51 -11.86
C LEU A 147 8.88 -18.86 -11.36
N GLN A 148 8.78 -19.91 -12.16
CA GLN A 148 9.36 -21.23 -11.82
C GLN A 148 10.88 -21.19 -11.78
N ALA A 149 11.52 -20.47 -12.69
CA ALA A 149 12.97 -20.27 -12.67
C ALA A 149 13.41 -19.54 -11.40
N ALA A 150 12.71 -18.45 -11.05
CA ALA A 150 12.99 -17.70 -9.82
C ALA A 150 12.78 -18.54 -8.55
N LEU A 151 11.75 -19.40 -8.52
CA LEU A 151 11.51 -20.32 -7.40
C LEU A 151 12.65 -21.32 -7.24
N ALA A 152 13.12 -21.89 -8.34
CA ALA A 152 14.22 -22.86 -8.31
C ALA A 152 15.54 -22.24 -7.80
N GLU A 153 15.78 -20.94 -8.07
CA GLU A 153 16.93 -20.22 -7.53
C GLU A 153 16.84 -20.00 -6.00
N LEU A 154 15.62 -19.85 -5.46
CA LEU A 154 15.39 -19.70 -4.02
C LEU A 154 15.52 -21.02 -3.24
N GLU A 155 15.33 -22.15 -3.91
CA GLU A 155 15.39 -23.49 -3.30
C GLU A 155 16.78 -24.12 -3.39
N ALA A 156 17.73 -23.50 -4.11
CA ALA A 156 19.08 -24.00 -4.33
C ALA A 156 20.07 -23.52 -3.26
#